data_0805c6dfb97a3c2bbeeac6ad0cfee64c
#
_entry.id   0805c6dfb97a3c2bbeeac6ad0cfee64c
#
_cell.length_a   1.000
_cell.length_b   1.000
_cell.length_c   1.000
_cell.angle_alpha   90.00
_cell.angle_beta   90.00
_cell.angle_gamma   90.00
#
_symmetry.space_group_name_H-M   'P 1'
#
loop_
_entity.id
_entity.type
_entity.pdbx_description
1 polymer ?
#
loop_
_entity_poly.entity_id
_entity_poly.type
_entity_poly.pdbx_seq_one_letter_code
_entity_poly.pdbx_strand_id
1 'polypeptide(L)'
;MRKLFIPNDTSAVAMGSNLVANRFEELIKNKSLDIHIIRNGSRGMFWLEPLVEFESDSKRFGFQSVDLSEVESILEFICDDSFDAALNKHPKFLGETESIEYFKKQQRLSFFRSGLGDPLCIDHYSSLEGFTGLKKALEMQPQQIVDEVKNSGLRGRGGAAFPTGIKWQTVLDTAHSKKYIVCNADEGDSGTFADRLLMESDPYQLIEGMIIAGLAVNANQGYIYLRSEYPFAHATLNTAISRCYAEGILGQNVLGKKICFELEVRLGAGAYICGEETSLLESLEGKRGLVRSKPPLPAIEGLFGCPTVVNNVLTLGAISTILCKGSDYYKNYGTGRSRGTLPVQLSGNIKRGGLIEIPFGISLREIVEDFGGGTFSGNPVKAIQVGGPLGAFVDRDKWDTPMDYEAFSAINSMIGHGGIVVFDDQINMFDQARFAMEFCAIESCGKCTPCRIGATRGLEVLDKISSKKDVEDNLILLEELCDTMEHSSLCAMGGMTPFPVKSAVELYKEDFT
;
A
#
# COMPACT_ATOMS: atom_id res chain seq x y z
N MET A 1 8.64 34.34 7.59
CA MET A 1 7.46 33.52 7.19
C MET A 1 7.58 32.15 7.84
N ARG A 2 6.69 31.84 8.79
CA ARG A 2 6.60 30.52 9.44
C ARG A 2 5.81 29.56 8.56
N LYS A 3 6.12 28.26 8.61
CA LYS A 3 5.39 27.24 7.85
C LYS A 3 4.61 26.36 8.81
N LEU A 4 3.35 26.14 8.50
CA LEU A 4 2.44 25.25 9.18
C LEU A 4 2.02 24.13 8.22
N PHE A 5 2.10 22.88 8.64
CA PHE A 5 1.81 21.73 7.82
C PHE A 5 0.59 20.99 8.37
N ILE A 6 -0.41 20.81 7.53
CA ILE A 6 -1.69 20.16 7.90
C ILE A 6 -2.02 19.13 6.82
N PRO A 7 -2.07 17.83 7.15
CA PRO A 7 -2.28 16.78 6.17
C PRO A 7 -3.59 16.91 5.39
N ASN A 8 -3.56 16.54 4.11
CA ASN A 8 -4.69 16.59 3.19
C ASN A 8 -4.92 15.25 2.45
N ASP A 9 -4.42 14.16 2.99
CA ASP A 9 -4.75 12.82 2.49
C ASP A 9 -6.09 12.33 3.07
N THR A 10 -6.62 11.27 2.48
CA THR A 10 -7.91 10.71 2.87
C THR A 10 -8.03 10.44 4.37
N SER A 11 -6.96 9.93 5.01
CA SER A 11 -6.99 9.57 6.44
C SER A 11 -7.10 10.79 7.32
N ALA A 12 -6.30 11.82 7.08
CA ALA A 12 -6.32 13.06 7.84
C ALA A 12 -7.64 13.84 7.61
N VAL A 13 -8.14 13.88 6.37
CA VAL A 13 -9.42 14.53 6.04
C VAL A 13 -10.59 13.85 6.75
N ALA A 14 -10.61 12.52 6.82
CA ALA A 14 -11.62 11.77 7.57
C ALA A 14 -11.61 12.10 9.07
N MET A 15 -10.46 12.49 9.62
CA MET A 15 -10.29 12.93 11.01
C MET A 15 -10.52 14.44 11.21
N GLY A 16 -10.91 15.17 10.16
CA GLY A 16 -11.29 16.59 10.27
C GLY A 16 -10.20 17.60 9.90
N SER A 17 -9.08 17.18 9.28
CA SER A 17 -7.96 18.08 8.96
C SER A 17 -8.36 19.29 8.10
N ASN A 18 -9.37 19.16 7.22
CA ASN A 18 -9.87 20.29 6.43
C ASN A 18 -10.53 21.36 7.30
N LEU A 19 -11.32 20.97 8.32
CA LEU A 19 -11.94 21.92 9.23
C LEU A 19 -10.88 22.66 10.05
N VAL A 20 -9.86 21.92 10.52
CA VAL A 20 -8.72 22.47 11.25
C VAL A 20 -7.94 23.45 10.36
N ALA A 21 -7.63 23.09 9.12
CA ALA A 21 -6.92 23.96 8.18
C ALA A 21 -7.68 25.27 7.91
N ASN A 22 -8.98 25.17 7.60
CA ASN A 22 -9.83 26.34 7.35
C ASN A 22 -9.87 27.29 8.57
N ARG A 23 -9.90 26.74 9.79
CA ARG A 23 -9.89 27.54 11.02
C ARG A 23 -8.55 28.24 11.22
N PHE A 24 -7.43 27.57 10.95
CA PHE A 24 -6.11 28.22 10.95
C PHE A 24 -6.04 29.35 9.91
N GLU A 25 -6.50 29.12 8.68
CA GLU A 25 -6.52 30.13 7.60
C GLU A 25 -7.32 31.37 8.02
N GLU A 26 -8.50 31.19 8.61
CA GLU A 26 -9.34 32.27 9.12
C GLU A 26 -8.59 33.10 10.18
N LEU A 27 -8.01 32.47 11.18
CA LEU A 27 -7.31 33.16 12.27
C LEU A 27 -6.03 33.86 11.79
N ILE A 28 -5.24 33.22 10.93
CA ILE A 28 -4.03 33.80 10.32
C ILE A 28 -4.39 35.07 9.56
N LYS A 29 -5.45 35.02 8.76
CA LYS A 29 -5.94 36.19 8.02
C LYS A 29 -6.42 37.29 8.94
N ASN A 30 -7.27 36.97 9.94
CA ASN A 30 -7.86 37.96 10.87
C ASN A 30 -6.79 38.64 11.74
N LYS A 31 -5.77 37.89 12.17
CA LYS A 31 -4.66 38.40 13.00
C LYS A 31 -3.49 38.92 12.12
N SER A 32 -3.60 38.92 10.79
CA SER A 32 -2.57 39.35 9.82
C SER A 32 -1.19 38.74 10.09
N LEU A 33 -1.14 37.44 10.36
CA LEU A 33 0.08 36.72 10.70
C LEU A 33 0.85 36.27 9.43
N ASP A 34 2.19 36.32 9.48
CA ASP A 34 3.07 35.84 8.42
C ASP A 34 3.33 34.31 8.56
N ILE A 35 2.26 33.53 8.34
CA ILE A 35 2.28 32.07 8.39
C ILE A 35 1.74 31.51 7.09
N HIS A 36 2.48 30.56 6.48
CA HIS A 36 2.07 29.85 5.28
C HIS A 36 1.63 28.43 5.62
N ILE A 37 0.39 28.07 5.28
CA ILE A 37 -0.12 26.71 5.44
C ILE A 37 0.26 25.88 4.21
N ILE A 38 0.88 24.73 4.48
CA ILE A 38 1.23 23.71 3.48
C ILE A 38 0.33 22.50 3.73
N ARG A 39 -0.44 22.10 2.72
CA ARG A 39 -1.27 20.91 2.77
C ARG A 39 -0.42 19.71 2.32
N ASN A 40 0.19 19.04 3.29
CA ASN A 40 1.08 17.91 3.07
C ASN A 40 0.32 16.55 3.08
N GLY A 41 1.02 15.46 2.74
CA GLY A 41 0.54 14.10 2.98
C GLY A 41 0.74 13.67 4.44
N SER A 42 0.04 12.63 4.88
CA SER A 42 0.24 12.06 6.23
C SER A 42 1.62 11.44 6.40
N ARG A 43 2.12 11.50 7.63
CA ARG A 43 3.31 10.77 8.08
C ARG A 43 3.06 9.26 8.25
N GLY A 44 1.79 8.81 8.15
CA GLY A 44 1.37 7.44 8.40
C GLY A 44 1.13 7.09 9.87
N MET A 45 1.18 8.08 10.77
CA MET A 45 0.84 7.94 12.20
C MET A 45 -0.64 8.29 12.40
N PHE A 46 -1.55 7.45 11.90
CA PHE A 46 -2.98 7.76 11.81
C PHE A 46 -3.67 7.98 13.16
N TRP A 47 -3.16 7.39 14.23
CA TRP A 47 -3.70 7.63 15.58
C TRP A 47 -3.42 9.03 16.11
N LEU A 48 -2.54 9.81 15.44
CA LEU A 48 -2.22 11.19 15.78
C LEU A 48 -2.95 12.22 14.91
N GLU A 49 -3.70 11.76 13.90
CA GLU A 49 -4.38 12.66 12.97
C GLU A 49 -5.59 13.38 13.61
N PRO A 50 -5.87 14.64 13.24
CA PRO A 50 -5.04 15.52 12.42
C PRO A 50 -3.72 15.88 13.12
N LEU A 51 -2.60 15.52 12.50
CA LEU A 51 -1.26 15.86 12.96
C LEU A 51 -0.87 17.22 12.37
N VAL A 52 -0.91 18.27 13.19
CA VAL A 52 -0.51 19.61 12.78
C VAL A 52 0.96 19.83 13.14
N GLU A 53 1.79 20.17 12.14
CA GLU A 53 3.21 20.38 12.35
C GLU A 53 3.61 21.82 12.00
N PHE A 54 4.65 22.35 12.66
CA PHE A 54 5.28 23.60 12.28
C PHE A 54 6.80 23.45 12.22
N GLU A 55 7.46 24.35 11.47
CA GLU A 55 8.91 24.35 11.29
C GLU A 55 9.54 25.44 12.18
N SER A 56 10.53 25.05 12.99
CA SER A 56 11.42 25.95 13.73
C SER A 56 12.83 25.38 13.70
N ASP A 57 13.83 26.22 13.42
CA ASP A 57 15.25 25.85 13.32
C ASP A 57 15.51 24.61 12.45
N SER A 58 14.85 24.55 11.31
CA SER A 58 14.91 23.41 10.37
C SER A 58 14.42 22.08 10.92
N LYS A 59 13.70 22.08 12.03
CA LYS A 59 13.06 20.91 12.64
C LYS A 59 11.54 21.01 12.56
N ARG A 60 10.89 19.85 12.55
CA ARG A 60 9.42 19.75 12.61
C ARG A 60 8.97 19.44 14.01
N PHE A 61 8.00 20.19 14.49
CA PHE A 61 7.35 19.99 15.79
C PHE A 61 5.86 19.74 15.56
N GLY A 62 5.29 18.76 16.25
CA GLY A 62 3.94 18.29 16.02
C GLY A 62 2.98 18.49 17.17
N PHE A 63 1.69 18.64 16.82
CA PHE A 63 0.54 18.58 17.72
C PHE A 63 -0.39 17.45 17.27
N GLN A 64 -0.73 16.54 18.20
CA GLN A 64 -1.57 15.37 17.91
C GLN A 64 -3.06 15.69 18.00
N SER A 65 -3.85 15.01 17.17
CA SER A 65 -5.32 14.94 17.25
C SER A 65 -5.95 16.32 17.48
N VAL A 66 -5.53 17.29 16.66
CA VAL A 66 -5.95 18.69 16.79
C VAL A 66 -7.41 18.83 16.39
N ASP A 67 -8.21 19.46 17.23
CA ASP A 67 -9.59 19.84 16.95
C ASP A 67 -9.78 21.37 16.87
N LEU A 68 -10.99 21.81 16.50
CA LEU A 68 -11.29 23.23 16.29
C LEU A 68 -11.09 24.09 17.55
N SER A 69 -11.30 23.53 18.74
CA SER A 69 -11.20 24.27 20.01
C SER A 69 -9.76 24.63 20.37
N GLU A 70 -8.79 23.90 19.82
CA GLU A 70 -7.37 24.01 20.14
C GLU A 70 -6.60 24.89 19.16
N VAL A 71 -7.18 25.17 17.97
CA VAL A 71 -6.50 25.91 16.90
C VAL A 71 -5.97 27.26 17.35
N GLU A 72 -6.72 28.02 18.16
CA GLU A 72 -6.29 29.34 18.62
C GLU A 72 -5.11 29.25 19.60
N SER A 73 -5.16 28.35 20.58
CA SER A 73 -4.06 28.14 21.53
C SER A 73 -2.78 27.61 20.87
N ILE A 74 -2.95 26.72 19.85
CA ILE A 74 -1.82 26.23 19.05
C ILE A 74 -1.22 27.37 18.22
N LEU A 75 -2.05 28.22 17.63
CA LEU A 75 -1.57 29.37 16.86
C LEU A 75 -0.78 30.36 17.75
N GLU A 76 -1.26 30.64 18.96
CA GLU A 76 -0.55 31.46 19.95
C GLU A 76 0.78 30.82 20.33
N PHE A 77 0.81 29.53 20.58
CA PHE A 77 2.01 28.76 20.84
C PHE A 77 3.04 28.87 19.71
N ILE A 78 2.61 28.71 18.45
CA ILE A 78 3.49 28.82 17.29
C ILE A 78 4.02 30.24 17.10
N CYS A 79 3.27 31.25 17.46
CA CYS A 79 3.65 32.66 17.32
C CYS A 79 4.58 33.17 18.45
N ASP A 80 4.78 32.40 19.50
CA ASP A 80 5.67 32.77 20.59
C ASP A 80 7.13 32.79 20.10
N ASP A 81 7.75 33.97 20.10
CA ASP A 81 9.15 34.15 19.71
C ASP A 81 10.14 33.57 20.72
N SER A 82 9.68 33.29 21.95
CA SER A 82 10.45 32.61 22.99
C SER A 82 10.32 31.10 22.99
N PHE A 83 9.87 30.50 21.83
CA PHE A 83 9.63 29.08 21.73
C PHE A 83 10.87 28.27 22.14
N ASP A 84 10.72 27.46 23.17
CA ASP A 84 11.67 26.45 23.61
C ASP A 84 10.93 25.12 23.78
N ALA A 85 11.26 24.16 22.94
CA ALA A 85 10.62 22.84 22.92
C ALA A 85 10.70 22.09 24.26
N ALA A 86 11.71 22.39 25.10
CA ALA A 86 11.89 21.77 26.41
C ALA A 86 11.02 22.39 27.51
N LEU A 87 10.64 23.67 27.36
CA LEU A 87 9.93 24.44 28.37
C LEU A 87 8.44 24.58 28.10
N ASN A 88 8.02 24.44 26.84
CA ASN A 88 6.63 24.68 26.42
C ASN A 88 5.73 23.48 26.70
N LYS A 89 4.60 23.74 27.38
CA LYS A 89 3.64 22.69 27.80
C LYS A 89 2.25 22.93 27.19
N HIS A 90 2.05 22.55 25.92
CA HIS A 90 0.71 22.41 25.39
C HIS A 90 0.28 20.96 25.50
N PRO A 91 -0.97 20.61 25.90
CA PRO A 91 -1.41 19.23 26.12
C PRO A 91 -1.29 18.32 24.89
N LYS A 92 -1.41 18.90 23.69
CA LYS A 92 -1.30 18.18 22.41
C LYS A 92 0.10 18.19 21.81
N PHE A 93 1.05 18.91 22.40
CA PHE A 93 2.39 19.05 21.87
C PHE A 93 3.20 17.76 22.03
N LEU A 94 3.76 17.28 20.92
CA LEU A 94 4.51 16.01 20.84
C LEU A 94 6.03 16.21 20.90
N GLY A 95 6.51 17.45 20.76
CA GLY A 95 7.92 17.73 20.52
C GLY A 95 8.30 17.55 19.05
N GLU A 96 9.56 17.25 18.79
CA GLU A 96 10.11 17.02 17.44
C GLU A 96 9.51 15.75 16.83
N THR A 97 8.85 15.86 15.67
CA THR A 97 8.13 14.76 15.03
C THR A 97 9.03 13.59 14.67
N GLU A 98 10.22 13.86 14.15
CA GLU A 98 11.21 12.85 13.77
C GLU A 98 11.76 12.08 14.98
N SER A 99 11.60 12.63 16.19
CA SER A 99 12.02 11.99 17.46
C SER A 99 10.97 11.09 18.08
N ILE A 100 9.75 11.04 17.54
CA ILE A 100 8.71 10.11 17.98
C ILE A 100 9.20 8.68 17.75
N GLU A 101 9.21 7.85 18.79
CA GLU A 101 9.79 6.48 18.75
C GLU A 101 9.23 5.61 17.61
N TYR A 102 7.94 5.71 17.31
CA TYR A 102 7.32 5.01 16.18
C TYR A 102 7.94 5.42 14.84
N PHE A 103 8.25 6.70 14.65
CA PHE A 103 8.82 7.23 13.42
C PHE A 103 10.33 6.99 13.35
N LYS A 104 11.04 7.24 14.46
CA LYS A 104 12.50 7.13 14.59
C LYS A 104 13.02 5.71 14.33
N LYS A 105 12.24 4.67 14.67
CA LYS A 105 12.60 3.27 14.46
C LYS A 105 12.45 2.80 13.01
N GLN A 106 11.81 3.60 12.14
CA GLN A 106 11.59 3.25 10.74
C GLN A 106 12.80 3.57 9.86
N GLN A 107 12.88 2.86 8.72
CA GLN A 107 13.81 3.15 7.64
C GLN A 107 13.01 3.27 6.35
N ARG A 108 12.71 4.50 5.96
CA ARG A 108 11.82 4.80 4.85
C ARG A 108 12.58 5.01 3.55
N LEU A 109 12.34 4.16 2.57
CA LEU A 109 12.83 4.29 1.21
C LEU A 109 11.74 4.76 0.25
N SER A 110 10.52 4.25 0.42
CA SER A 110 9.37 4.60 -0.43
C SER A 110 8.59 5.80 0.13
N PHE A 111 8.50 5.93 1.44
CA PHE A 111 7.71 6.97 2.12
C PHE A 111 8.56 8.07 2.77
N PHE A 112 9.82 8.22 2.36
CA PHE A 112 10.69 9.21 3.00
C PHE A 112 10.24 10.66 2.76
N ARG A 113 9.57 10.96 1.64
CA ARG A 113 9.01 12.28 1.33
C ARG A 113 7.62 12.54 1.92
N SER A 114 6.90 11.47 2.34
CA SER A 114 5.56 11.61 2.90
C SER A 114 5.54 12.54 4.11
N GLY A 115 4.72 13.58 4.05
CA GLY A 115 4.58 14.58 5.09
C GLY A 115 5.57 15.75 5.00
N LEU A 116 6.56 15.73 4.13
CA LEU A 116 7.56 16.81 4.07
C LEU A 116 7.07 18.09 3.40
N GLY A 117 6.12 18.01 2.46
CA GLY A 117 5.60 19.19 1.78
C GLY A 117 4.35 18.91 0.97
N ASP A 118 3.97 19.87 0.12
CA ASP A 118 2.85 19.73 -0.81
C ASP A 118 3.14 18.63 -1.84
N PRO A 119 2.37 17.53 -1.86
CA PRO A 119 2.58 16.40 -2.77
C PRO A 119 2.41 16.78 -4.25
N LEU A 120 1.76 17.89 -4.52
CA LEU A 120 1.55 18.38 -5.89
C LEU A 120 2.60 19.40 -6.33
N CYS A 121 3.57 19.78 -5.49
CA CYS A 121 4.63 20.72 -5.86
C CYS A 121 5.81 19.98 -6.52
N ILE A 122 5.96 20.15 -7.84
CA ILE A 122 7.07 19.55 -8.64
C ILE A 122 8.43 20.04 -8.15
N ASP A 123 8.56 21.32 -7.83
CA ASP A 123 9.83 21.89 -7.33
C ASP A 123 10.21 21.27 -5.98
N HIS A 124 9.24 21.07 -5.09
CA HIS A 124 9.49 20.40 -3.82
C HIS A 124 9.93 18.94 -4.05
N TYR A 125 9.23 18.19 -4.90
CA TYR A 125 9.63 16.83 -5.27
C TYR A 125 11.06 16.79 -5.83
N SER A 126 11.38 17.71 -6.75
CA SER A 126 12.72 17.82 -7.37
C SER A 126 13.81 18.18 -6.35
N SER A 127 13.51 19.04 -5.37
CA SER A 127 14.46 19.43 -4.30
C SER A 127 14.83 18.27 -3.36
N LEU A 128 13.97 17.25 -3.30
CA LEU A 128 14.16 16.01 -2.53
C LEU A 128 14.59 14.84 -3.44
N GLU A 129 15.50 15.10 -4.38
CA GLU A 129 16.08 14.14 -5.33
C GLU A 129 15.07 13.55 -6.36
N GLY A 130 13.85 14.09 -6.44
CA GLY A 130 12.85 13.68 -7.43
C GLY A 130 13.34 13.86 -8.86
N PHE A 131 12.90 12.97 -9.75
CA PHE A 131 13.32 12.85 -11.15
C PHE A 131 14.82 12.60 -11.39
N THR A 132 15.60 12.40 -10.32
CA THR A 132 17.03 12.06 -10.48
C THR A 132 17.19 10.67 -11.08
N GLY A 133 16.37 9.70 -10.65
CA GLY A 133 16.34 8.36 -11.23
C GLY A 133 15.94 8.38 -12.69
N LEU A 134 14.90 9.15 -13.05
CA LEU A 134 14.47 9.33 -14.44
C LEU A 134 15.58 9.96 -15.32
N LYS A 135 16.23 11.03 -14.84
CA LYS A 135 17.33 11.67 -15.59
C LYS A 135 18.46 10.68 -15.87
N LYS A 136 18.82 9.82 -14.91
CA LYS A 136 19.80 8.75 -15.13
C LYS A 136 19.29 7.72 -16.13
N ALA A 137 18.04 7.25 -16.00
CA ALA A 137 17.45 6.26 -16.89
C ALA A 137 17.40 6.72 -18.35
N LEU A 138 17.19 8.02 -18.59
CA LEU A 138 17.19 8.62 -19.94
C LEU A 138 18.55 8.55 -20.66
N GLU A 139 19.64 8.33 -19.94
CA GLU A 139 20.99 8.14 -20.49
C GLU A 139 21.39 6.67 -20.59
N MET A 140 20.53 5.75 -20.13
CA MET A 140 20.80 4.31 -20.11
C MET A 140 20.13 3.59 -21.30
N GLN A 141 20.70 2.45 -21.67
CA GLN A 141 20.03 1.53 -22.59
C GLN A 141 18.95 0.73 -21.82
N PRO A 142 17.85 0.30 -22.47
CA PRO A 142 16.78 -0.47 -21.83
C PRO A 142 17.28 -1.66 -21.00
N GLN A 143 18.21 -2.44 -21.53
CA GLN A 143 18.81 -3.57 -20.83
C GLN A 143 19.52 -3.15 -19.52
N GLN A 144 20.22 -2.03 -19.51
CA GLN A 144 20.92 -1.53 -18.33
C GLN A 144 19.92 -1.17 -17.20
N ILE A 145 18.76 -0.60 -17.56
CA ILE A 145 17.70 -0.29 -16.59
C ILE A 145 17.14 -1.60 -16.00
N VAL A 146 16.87 -2.60 -16.85
CA VAL A 146 16.41 -3.92 -16.40
C VAL A 146 17.44 -4.57 -15.48
N ASP A 147 18.72 -4.48 -15.80
CA ASP A 147 19.80 -5.06 -15.00
C ASP A 147 19.92 -4.39 -13.62
N GLU A 148 19.76 -3.05 -13.54
CA GLU A 148 19.69 -2.35 -12.23
C GLU A 148 18.53 -2.87 -11.38
N VAL A 149 17.34 -3.03 -11.96
CA VAL A 149 16.17 -3.56 -11.24
C VAL A 149 16.38 -5.03 -10.83
N LYS A 150 17.01 -5.85 -11.67
CA LYS A 150 17.38 -7.23 -11.31
C LYS A 150 18.36 -7.27 -10.16
N ASN A 151 19.44 -6.48 -10.26
CA ASN A 151 20.52 -6.46 -9.28
C ASN A 151 20.05 -5.94 -7.91
N SER A 152 19.04 -5.04 -7.89
CA SER A 152 18.44 -4.55 -6.64
C SER A 152 17.72 -5.64 -5.84
N GLY A 153 17.34 -6.75 -6.48
CA GLY A 153 16.55 -7.81 -5.88
C GLY A 153 15.10 -7.42 -5.58
N LEU A 154 14.59 -6.33 -6.19
CA LEU A 154 13.20 -5.90 -6.01
C LEU A 154 12.22 -7.00 -6.43
N ARG A 155 11.35 -7.38 -5.51
CA ARG A 155 10.20 -8.26 -5.74
C ARG A 155 8.91 -7.47 -5.68
N GLY A 156 7.88 -7.94 -6.40
CA GLY A 156 6.56 -7.30 -6.42
C GLY A 156 5.98 -7.10 -5.01
N ARG A 157 5.47 -5.90 -4.74
CA ARG A 157 4.87 -5.50 -3.45
C ARG A 157 3.36 -5.71 -3.39
N GLY A 158 2.73 -6.14 -4.47
CA GLY A 158 1.29 -6.43 -4.53
C GLY A 158 0.88 -7.83 -4.08
N GLY A 159 1.70 -8.52 -3.29
CA GLY A 159 1.37 -9.82 -2.67
C GLY A 159 2.07 -11.03 -3.27
N ALA A 160 2.17 -11.15 -4.59
CA ALA A 160 2.77 -12.32 -5.26
C ALA A 160 4.30 -12.41 -5.14
N ALA A 161 4.98 -11.35 -4.75
CA ALA A 161 6.43 -11.30 -4.54
C ALA A 161 7.31 -11.81 -5.72
N PHE A 162 6.81 -11.74 -6.97
CA PHE A 162 7.56 -12.15 -8.14
C PHE A 162 8.71 -11.16 -8.43
N PRO A 163 9.92 -11.62 -8.83
CA PRO A 163 11.05 -10.74 -9.12
C PRO A 163 10.73 -9.76 -10.26
N THR A 164 10.74 -8.45 -9.96
CA THR A 164 10.33 -7.39 -10.90
C THR A 164 11.20 -7.35 -12.14
N GLY A 165 12.51 -7.42 -11.97
CA GLY A 165 13.44 -7.37 -13.10
C GLY A 165 13.32 -8.56 -14.05
N ILE A 166 12.90 -9.75 -13.58
CA ILE A 166 12.62 -10.91 -14.44
C ILE A 166 11.37 -10.65 -15.30
N LYS A 167 10.30 -10.10 -14.69
CA LYS A 167 9.09 -9.71 -15.43
C LYS A 167 9.42 -8.68 -16.52
N TRP A 168 10.22 -7.67 -16.20
CA TRP A 168 10.63 -6.65 -17.17
C TRP A 168 11.51 -7.20 -18.28
N GLN A 169 12.44 -8.12 -17.96
CA GLN A 169 13.24 -8.78 -18.97
C GLN A 169 12.36 -9.54 -19.99
N THR A 170 11.37 -10.29 -19.51
CA THR A 170 10.45 -11.02 -20.39
C THR A 170 9.73 -10.07 -21.35
N VAL A 171 9.25 -8.92 -20.84
CA VAL A 171 8.60 -7.91 -21.70
C VAL A 171 9.58 -7.28 -22.68
N LEU A 172 10.82 -6.97 -22.23
CA LEU A 172 11.86 -6.41 -23.10
C LEU A 172 12.19 -7.36 -24.26
N ASP A 173 12.40 -8.64 -23.96
CA ASP A 173 12.79 -9.67 -24.93
C ASP A 173 11.66 -10.07 -25.89
N THR A 174 10.40 -9.84 -25.52
CA THR A 174 9.26 -10.15 -26.37
C THR A 174 9.19 -9.16 -27.53
N ALA A 175 9.38 -9.64 -28.75
CA ALA A 175 9.35 -8.83 -29.98
C ALA A 175 7.91 -8.39 -30.30
N HIS A 176 7.62 -7.11 -30.14
CA HIS A 176 6.31 -6.53 -30.47
C HIS A 176 6.46 -5.02 -30.72
N SER A 177 5.68 -4.49 -31.66
CA SER A 177 5.71 -3.06 -32.01
C SER A 177 5.11 -2.14 -30.95
N LYS A 178 4.26 -2.66 -30.08
CA LYS A 178 3.56 -1.93 -29.01
C LYS A 178 3.64 -2.71 -27.71
N LYS A 179 4.01 -2.04 -26.64
CA LYS A 179 4.08 -2.60 -25.28
C LYS A 179 3.43 -1.63 -24.32
N TYR A 180 2.96 -2.13 -23.17
CA TYR A 180 2.27 -1.31 -22.17
C TYR A 180 2.87 -1.44 -20.79
N ILE A 181 2.75 -0.35 -20.03
CA ILE A 181 2.96 -0.35 -18.57
C ILE A 181 1.61 -0.17 -17.89
N VAL A 182 1.24 -1.10 -17.03
CA VAL A 182 0.01 -1.01 -16.25
C VAL A 182 0.36 -1.03 -14.76
N CYS A 183 0.04 0.06 -14.09
CA CYS A 183 0.07 0.14 -12.64
C CYS A 183 -1.22 -0.48 -12.08
N ASN A 184 -1.08 -1.55 -11.30
CA ASN A 184 -2.17 -2.09 -10.50
C ASN A 184 -2.31 -1.25 -9.23
N ALA A 185 -3.31 -0.38 -9.19
CA ALA A 185 -3.70 0.45 -8.07
C ALA A 185 -5.10 0.05 -7.52
N ASP A 186 -5.47 -1.22 -7.71
CA ASP A 186 -6.66 -1.83 -7.14
C ASP A 186 -6.35 -2.45 -5.77
N GLU A 187 -6.03 -1.61 -4.79
CA GLU A 187 -5.70 -1.97 -3.41
C GLU A 187 -6.96 -2.39 -2.66
N GLY A 188 -7.37 -3.65 -2.84
CA GLY A 188 -8.64 -4.17 -2.35
C GLY A 188 -8.57 -4.91 -1.02
N ASP A 189 -7.39 -5.26 -0.53
CA ASP A 189 -7.21 -6.02 0.70
C ASP A 189 -7.67 -5.23 1.94
N SER A 190 -8.47 -5.85 2.80
CA SER A 190 -8.88 -5.25 4.08
C SER A 190 -7.64 -4.94 4.93
N GLY A 191 -7.63 -3.75 5.51
CA GLY A 191 -6.51 -3.28 6.34
C GLY A 191 -5.32 -2.71 5.55
N THR A 192 -5.37 -2.65 4.21
CA THR A 192 -4.32 -2.04 3.38
C THR A 192 -4.68 -0.64 2.91
N PHE A 193 -3.68 0.23 2.80
CA PHE A 193 -3.80 1.63 2.42
C PHE A 193 -2.46 2.26 1.97
N ALA A 194 -1.41 1.48 1.80
CA ALA A 194 -0.08 2.00 1.45
C ALA A 194 -0.02 2.53 0.02
N ASP A 195 -0.69 1.86 -0.92
CA ASP A 195 -0.80 2.33 -2.30
C ASP A 195 -1.53 3.68 -2.35
N ARG A 196 -2.66 3.78 -1.66
CA ARG A 196 -3.41 5.03 -1.54
C ARG A 196 -2.55 6.13 -0.94
N LEU A 197 -1.89 5.87 0.17
CA LEU A 197 -1.05 6.87 0.84
C LEU A 197 0.08 7.35 -0.07
N LEU A 198 0.74 6.47 -0.82
CA LEU A 198 1.76 6.87 -1.79
C LEU A 198 1.18 7.75 -2.90
N MET A 199 0.06 7.35 -3.49
CA MET A 199 -0.60 8.12 -4.55
C MET A 199 -1.09 9.50 -4.09
N GLU A 200 -1.48 9.64 -2.83
CA GLU A 200 -1.95 10.91 -2.25
C GLU A 200 -0.81 11.79 -1.72
N SER A 201 0.30 11.20 -1.25
CA SER A 201 1.38 11.93 -0.57
C SER A 201 2.65 12.13 -1.41
N ASP A 202 2.88 11.30 -2.45
CA ASP A 202 4.04 11.38 -3.35
C ASP A 202 3.72 10.84 -4.76
N PRO A 203 2.74 11.42 -5.47
CA PRO A 203 2.28 10.92 -6.77
C PRO A 203 3.37 10.94 -7.85
N TYR A 204 4.32 11.87 -7.75
CA TYR A 204 5.41 11.98 -8.73
C TYR A 204 6.38 10.80 -8.66
N GLN A 205 6.55 10.18 -7.49
CA GLN A 205 7.36 8.98 -7.34
C GLN A 205 6.79 7.81 -8.17
N LEU A 206 5.48 7.64 -8.17
CA LEU A 206 4.81 6.64 -9.00
C LEU A 206 4.95 6.98 -10.49
N ILE A 207 4.71 8.24 -10.87
CA ILE A 207 4.81 8.70 -12.27
C ILE A 207 6.25 8.48 -12.79
N GLU A 208 7.26 8.89 -12.02
CA GLU A 208 8.68 8.67 -12.34
C GLU A 208 8.98 7.17 -12.55
N GLY A 209 8.53 6.31 -11.64
CA GLY A 209 8.71 4.86 -11.75
C GLY A 209 8.04 4.26 -12.99
N MET A 210 6.87 4.76 -13.37
CA MET A 210 6.18 4.31 -14.59
C MET A 210 6.89 4.71 -15.86
N ILE A 211 7.42 5.94 -15.93
CA ILE A 211 8.23 6.40 -17.10
C ILE A 211 9.49 5.53 -17.21
N ILE A 212 10.19 5.29 -16.10
CA ILE A 212 11.39 4.43 -16.09
C ILE A 212 11.06 3.01 -16.54
N ALA A 213 9.93 2.44 -16.10
CA ALA A 213 9.46 1.14 -16.57
C ALA A 213 9.20 1.13 -18.08
N GLY A 214 8.62 2.22 -18.61
CA GLY A 214 8.43 2.40 -20.06
C GLY A 214 9.75 2.38 -20.82
N LEU A 215 10.75 3.12 -20.34
CA LEU A 215 12.10 3.15 -20.91
C LEU A 215 12.76 1.76 -20.90
N ALA A 216 12.60 1.02 -19.79
CA ALA A 216 13.21 -0.29 -19.60
C ALA A 216 12.73 -1.35 -20.61
N VAL A 217 11.47 -1.25 -21.09
CA VAL A 217 10.88 -2.28 -21.96
C VAL A 217 10.47 -1.76 -23.34
N ASN A 218 10.81 -0.50 -23.66
CA ASN A 218 10.41 0.21 -24.89
C ASN A 218 8.88 0.36 -25.01
N ALA A 219 8.18 0.64 -23.91
CA ALA A 219 6.77 1.00 -23.89
C ALA A 219 6.61 2.52 -23.87
N ASN A 220 5.65 3.03 -24.63
CA ASN A 220 5.35 4.47 -24.72
C ASN A 220 3.97 4.85 -24.16
N GLN A 221 3.26 3.88 -23.56
CA GLN A 221 1.93 4.08 -23.00
C GLN A 221 1.83 3.42 -21.63
N GLY A 222 1.39 4.18 -20.63
CA GLY A 222 1.09 3.73 -19.28
C GLY A 222 -0.37 3.95 -18.90
N TYR A 223 -0.90 3.05 -18.07
CA TYR A 223 -2.20 3.16 -17.43
C TYR A 223 -2.06 2.93 -15.93
N ILE A 224 -2.69 3.79 -15.12
CA ILE A 224 -2.89 3.54 -13.70
C ILE A 224 -4.33 3.04 -13.54
N TYR A 225 -4.50 1.75 -13.26
CA TYR A 225 -5.79 1.16 -12.97
C TYR A 225 -6.09 1.36 -11.50
N LEU A 226 -6.91 2.36 -11.19
CA LEU A 226 -7.22 2.82 -9.85
C LEU A 226 -8.61 2.34 -9.44
N ARG A 227 -8.74 1.80 -8.23
CA ARG A 227 -10.06 1.48 -7.69
C ARG A 227 -10.93 2.73 -7.54
N SER A 228 -12.23 2.58 -7.82
CA SER A 228 -13.21 3.70 -7.79
C SER A 228 -13.41 4.30 -6.39
N GLU A 229 -13.08 3.54 -5.33
CA GLU A 229 -13.24 3.95 -3.94
C GLU A 229 -12.16 4.94 -3.45
N TYR A 230 -11.19 5.30 -4.32
CA TYR A 230 -10.13 6.25 -4.00
C TYR A 230 -10.25 7.59 -4.73
N PRO A 231 -11.33 8.39 -4.47
CA PRO A 231 -11.58 9.65 -5.20
C PRO A 231 -10.49 10.70 -4.98
N PHE A 232 -9.88 10.76 -3.79
CA PHE A 232 -8.78 11.68 -3.50
C PHE A 232 -7.52 11.31 -4.30
N ALA A 233 -7.12 10.04 -4.31
CA ALA A 233 -6.00 9.57 -5.11
C ALA A 233 -6.24 9.83 -6.61
N HIS A 234 -7.47 9.65 -7.10
CA HIS A 234 -7.86 9.98 -8.48
C HIS A 234 -7.63 11.46 -8.81
N ALA A 235 -8.10 12.36 -7.94
CA ALA A 235 -7.93 13.80 -8.13
C ALA A 235 -6.43 14.21 -8.08
N THR A 236 -5.68 13.67 -7.12
CA THR A 236 -4.25 13.93 -6.93
C THR A 236 -3.43 13.47 -8.13
N LEU A 237 -3.64 12.22 -8.58
CA LEU A 237 -2.94 11.65 -9.74
C LEU A 237 -3.23 12.43 -11.02
N ASN A 238 -4.49 12.78 -11.32
CA ASN A 238 -4.82 13.56 -12.52
C ASN A 238 -4.19 14.95 -12.49
N THR A 239 -4.15 15.60 -11.32
CA THR A 239 -3.49 16.89 -11.16
C THR A 239 -1.98 16.76 -11.36
N ALA A 240 -1.34 15.75 -10.76
CA ALA A 240 0.09 15.50 -10.91
C ALA A 240 0.47 15.16 -12.36
N ILE A 241 -0.30 14.31 -13.03
CA ILE A 241 -0.11 13.96 -14.45
C ILE A 241 -0.25 15.21 -15.32
N SER A 242 -1.26 16.05 -15.11
CA SER A 242 -1.44 17.29 -15.87
C SER A 242 -0.26 18.24 -15.72
N ARG A 243 0.27 18.36 -14.50
CA ARG A 243 1.50 19.15 -14.24
C ARG A 243 2.73 18.55 -14.93
N CYS A 244 2.87 17.21 -14.91
CA CYS A 244 3.96 16.54 -15.63
C CYS A 244 3.91 16.77 -17.15
N TYR A 245 2.72 16.83 -17.75
CA TYR A 245 2.58 17.21 -19.16
C TYR A 245 2.97 18.67 -19.39
N ALA A 246 2.54 19.59 -18.53
CA ALA A 246 2.86 21.01 -18.65
C ALA A 246 4.38 21.29 -18.55
N GLU A 247 5.09 20.53 -17.71
CA GLU A 247 6.54 20.64 -17.50
C GLU A 247 7.38 19.77 -18.46
N GLY A 248 6.74 19.08 -19.43
CA GLY A 248 7.44 18.21 -20.39
C GLY A 248 8.08 16.96 -19.76
N ILE A 249 7.57 16.51 -18.62
CA ILE A 249 7.98 15.27 -17.96
C ILE A 249 7.25 14.07 -18.58
N LEU A 250 6.05 14.29 -19.13
CA LEU A 250 5.24 13.35 -19.90
C LEU A 250 5.02 13.89 -21.33
N GLY A 251 4.58 13.03 -22.23
CA GLY A 251 4.27 13.35 -23.63
C GLY A 251 5.41 13.01 -24.59
N GLN A 252 5.52 13.77 -25.70
CA GLN A 252 6.35 13.41 -26.86
C GLN A 252 7.87 13.60 -26.66
N ASN A 253 8.30 14.46 -25.76
CA ASN A 253 9.72 14.77 -25.57
C ASN A 253 10.06 14.82 -24.09
N VAL A 254 10.03 13.67 -23.43
CA VAL A 254 10.26 13.53 -21.99
C VAL A 254 11.59 14.21 -21.60
N LEU A 255 11.50 15.25 -20.76
CA LEU A 255 12.64 16.07 -20.32
C LEU A 255 13.57 16.53 -21.48
N GLY A 256 12.97 16.87 -22.64
CA GLY A 256 13.68 17.33 -23.83
C GLY A 256 14.36 16.23 -24.65
N LYS A 257 14.24 14.95 -24.30
CA LYS A 257 14.71 13.82 -25.09
C LYS A 257 13.65 13.40 -26.12
N LYS A 258 14.07 12.84 -27.25
CA LYS A 258 13.17 12.29 -28.28
C LYS A 258 12.56 10.94 -27.84
N ILE A 259 11.91 10.95 -26.70
CA ILE A 259 11.26 9.81 -26.06
C ILE A 259 9.82 10.21 -25.74
N CYS A 260 8.89 9.33 -26.05
CA CYS A 260 7.47 9.54 -25.77
C CYS A 260 7.01 8.61 -24.64
N PHE A 261 6.30 9.16 -23.67
CA PHE A 261 5.56 8.35 -22.71
C PHE A 261 4.26 9.07 -22.32
N GLU A 262 3.16 8.43 -22.66
CA GLU A 262 1.81 8.90 -22.33
C GLU A 262 1.29 8.15 -21.11
N LEU A 263 0.58 8.83 -20.23
CA LEU A 263 0.07 8.26 -18.98
C LEU A 263 -1.34 8.77 -18.70
N GLU A 264 -2.22 7.84 -18.33
CA GLU A 264 -3.57 8.20 -17.90
C GLU A 264 -4.07 7.29 -16.76
N VAL A 265 -5.02 7.82 -15.95
CA VAL A 265 -5.70 7.07 -14.91
C VAL A 265 -6.98 6.47 -15.48
N ARG A 266 -7.21 5.18 -15.21
CA ARG A 266 -8.45 4.47 -15.51
C ARG A 266 -9.06 3.95 -14.22
N LEU A 267 -10.32 4.33 -13.98
CA LEU A 267 -11.05 3.86 -12.80
C LEU A 267 -11.59 2.45 -13.02
N GLY A 268 -11.40 1.59 -12.03
CA GLY A 268 -12.09 0.32 -11.91
C GLY A 268 -13.58 0.51 -11.60
N ALA A 269 -14.32 -0.59 -11.56
CA ALA A 269 -15.76 -0.59 -11.29
C ALA A 269 -16.12 -1.18 -9.90
N GLY A 270 -15.18 -1.20 -8.95
CA GLY A 270 -15.41 -1.65 -7.58
C GLY A 270 -15.43 -3.17 -7.40
N ALA A 271 -14.72 -3.93 -8.23
CA ALA A 271 -14.60 -5.38 -8.12
C ALA A 271 -13.21 -5.79 -7.61
N TYR A 272 -13.11 -6.40 -6.44
CA TYR A 272 -11.86 -6.88 -5.83
C TYR A 272 -11.06 -7.79 -6.77
N ILE A 273 -11.74 -8.67 -7.52
CA ILE A 273 -11.07 -9.58 -8.45
C ILE A 273 -10.25 -8.85 -9.52
N CYS A 274 -10.54 -7.59 -9.82
CA CYS A 274 -9.77 -6.78 -10.76
C CYS A 274 -8.38 -6.37 -10.21
N GLY A 275 -8.06 -6.69 -8.95
CA GLY A 275 -6.70 -6.72 -8.43
C GLY A 275 -5.84 -7.87 -8.99
N GLU A 276 -6.46 -8.95 -9.50
CA GLU A 276 -5.74 -9.99 -10.24
C GLU A 276 -5.32 -9.46 -11.63
N GLU A 277 -4.04 -9.62 -12.00
CA GLU A 277 -3.44 -8.93 -13.16
C GLU A 277 -4.19 -9.15 -14.48
N THR A 278 -4.74 -10.34 -14.73
CA THR A 278 -5.44 -10.65 -16.00
C THR A 278 -6.88 -10.18 -15.99
N SER A 279 -7.55 -10.23 -14.85
CA SER A 279 -8.89 -9.67 -14.66
C SER A 279 -8.85 -8.14 -14.80
N LEU A 280 -7.81 -7.49 -14.26
CA LEU A 280 -7.53 -6.07 -14.46
C LEU A 280 -7.41 -5.73 -15.95
N LEU A 281 -6.66 -6.52 -16.72
CA LEU A 281 -6.49 -6.30 -18.16
C LEU A 281 -7.81 -6.46 -18.93
N GLU A 282 -8.64 -7.47 -18.60
CA GLU A 282 -9.99 -7.59 -19.16
C GLU A 282 -10.84 -6.35 -18.90
N SER A 283 -10.79 -5.81 -17.67
CA SER A 283 -11.49 -4.59 -17.28
C SER A 283 -10.99 -3.36 -18.07
N LEU A 284 -9.67 -3.20 -18.24
CA LEU A 284 -9.09 -2.14 -19.07
C LEU A 284 -9.51 -2.24 -20.55
N GLU A 285 -9.74 -3.44 -21.04
CA GLU A 285 -10.25 -3.70 -22.40
C GLU A 285 -11.77 -3.48 -22.54
N GLY A 286 -12.45 -3.03 -21.47
CA GLY A 286 -13.89 -2.79 -21.45
C GLY A 286 -14.74 -4.06 -21.38
N LYS A 287 -14.14 -5.17 -20.95
CA LYS A 287 -14.79 -6.47 -20.77
C LYS A 287 -15.11 -6.72 -19.30
N ARG A 288 -15.92 -7.75 -19.02
CA ARG A 288 -16.08 -8.24 -17.66
C ARG A 288 -14.73 -8.72 -17.12
N GLY A 289 -14.41 -8.33 -15.87
CA GLY A 289 -13.18 -8.72 -15.18
C GLY A 289 -13.12 -10.22 -14.89
N LEU A 290 -12.78 -11.02 -15.89
CA LEU A 290 -12.59 -12.45 -15.77
C LEU A 290 -11.11 -12.80 -15.84
N VAL A 291 -10.67 -13.71 -14.98
CA VAL A 291 -9.29 -14.18 -14.97
C VAL A 291 -8.97 -14.94 -16.28
N ARG A 292 -7.82 -14.66 -16.89
CA ARG A 292 -7.32 -15.41 -18.06
C ARG A 292 -6.56 -16.66 -17.61
N SER A 293 -6.61 -17.72 -18.42
CA SER A 293 -5.72 -18.86 -18.22
C SER A 293 -4.27 -18.48 -18.54
N LYS A 294 -3.33 -18.96 -17.75
CA LYS A 294 -1.88 -18.79 -17.96
C LYS A 294 -1.27 -20.18 -18.23
N PRO A 295 -0.36 -20.34 -19.19
CA PRO A 295 0.13 -19.39 -20.19
C PRO A 295 -0.92 -19.01 -21.28
N PRO A 296 -0.73 -17.88 -22.02
CA PRO A 296 0.43 -16.95 -21.95
C PRO A 296 0.37 -16.02 -20.74
N LEU A 297 1.55 -15.58 -20.28
CA LEU A 297 1.67 -14.57 -19.23
C LEU A 297 1.42 -13.17 -19.81
N PRO A 298 0.91 -12.19 -19.06
CA PRO A 298 0.75 -10.81 -19.51
C PRO A 298 2.03 -10.16 -20.06
N ALA A 299 3.17 -10.61 -19.58
CA ALA A 299 4.48 -10.17 -20.09
C ALA A 299 4.71 -10.56 -21.57
N ILE A 300 3.97 -11.52 -22.10
CA ILE A 300 4.02 -12.00 -23.48
C ILE A 300 2.77 -11.54 -24.24
N GLU A 301 1.59 -11.73 -23.65
CA GLU A 301 0.29 -11.40 -24.24
C GLU A 301 -0.64 -10.81 -23.15
N GLY A 302 -0.56 -9.51 -22.97
CA GLY A 302 -1.29 -8.76 -21.96
C GLY A 302 -2.40 -7.89 -22.53
N LEU A 303 -2.31 -6.55 -22.30
CA LEU A 303 -3.31 -5.57 -22.70
C LEU A 303 -3.43 -5.53 -24.24
N PHE A 304 -4.65 -5.74 -24.75
CA PHE A 304 -4.94 -5.82 -26.20
C PHE A 304 -4.06 -6.82 -26.96
N GLY A 305 -3.67 -7.92 -26.30
CA GLY A 305 -2.78 -8.93 -26.87
C GLY A 305 -1.31 -8.51 -26.98
N CYS A 306 -0.92 -7.38 -26.40
CA CYS A 306 0.45 -6.86 -26.44
C CYS A 306 1.22 -7.19 -25.16
N PRO A 307 2.56 -7.33 -25.22
CA PRO A 307 3.38 -7.52 -24.02
C PRO A 307 3.17 -6.39 -23.03
N THR A 308 2.89 -6.74 -21.77
CA THR A 308 2.49 -5.76 -20.75
C THR A 308 3.23 -6.00 -19.44
N VAL A 309 3.84 -4.97 -18.90
CA VAL A 309 4.29 -4.94 -17.50
C VAL A 309 3.08 -4.60 -16.64
N VAL A 310 2.68 -5.51 -15.75
CA VAL A 310 1.71 -5.21 -14.68
C VAL A 310 2.46 -5.21 -13.36
N ASN A 311 2.55 -4.05 -12.70
CA ASN A 311 3.18 -3.90 -11.39
C ASN A 311 2.29 -3.09 -10.44
N ASN A 312 2.39 -3.39 -9.15
CA ASN A 312 1.71 -2.65 -8.09
C ASN A 312 2.36 -1.25 -7.88
N VAL A 313 1.63 -0.33 -7.25
CA VAL A 313 2.03 1.05 -6.94
C VAL A 313 3.37 1.13 -6.20
N LEU A 314 3.52 0.39 -5.09
CA LEU A 314 4.76 0.39 -4.29
C LEU A 314 5.95 -0.19 -5.06
N THR A 315 5.70 -1.17 -5.93
CA THR A 315 6.74 -1.74 -6.80
C THR A 315 7.28 -0.69 -7.75
N LEU A 316 6.39 0.06 -8.43
CA LEU A 316 6.77 1.13 -9.35
C LEU A 316 7.40 2.30 -8.61
N GLY A 317 6.87 2.68 -7.44
CA GLY A 317 7.45 3.73 -6.60
C GLY A 317 8.89 3.44 -6.18
N ALA A 318 9.23 2.18 -5.84
CA ALA A 318 10.58 1.79 -5.47
C ALA A 318 11.61 1.96 -6.60
N ILE A 319 11.18 1.96 -7.86
CA ILE A 319 12.06 2.11 -9.03
C ILE A 319 12.81 3.44 -9.03
N SER A 320 12.13 4.54 -8.67
CA SER A 320 12.75 5.86 -8.61
C SER A 320 13.95 5.88 -7.64
N THR A 321 13.79 5.24 -6.46
CA THR A 321 14.86 5.11 -5.45
C THR A 321 16.00 4.23 -5.97
N ILE A 322 15.70 3.09 -6.62
CA ILE A 322 16.72 2.18 -7.18
C ILE A 322 17.56 2.91 -8.24
N LEU A 323 16.94 3.60 -9.18
CA LEU A 323 17.67 4.32 -10.23
C LEU A 323 18.40 5.57 -9.68
N CYS A 324 17.83 6.21 -8.65
CA CYS A 324 18.47 7.38 -8.02
C CYS A 324 19.74 6.98 -7.24
N LYS A 325 19.63 5.98 -6.37
CA LYS A 325 20.68 5.59 -5.41
C LYS A 325 21.57 4.41 -5.87
N GLY A 326 21.11 3.63 -6.86
CA GLY A 326 21.76 2.41 -7.35
C GLY A 326 21.18 1.14 -6.72
N SER A 327 21.30 0.04 -7.44
CA SER A 327 20.82 -1.29 -7.05
C SER A 327 21.43 -1.79 -5.74
N ASP A 328 22.72 -1.58 -5.52
CA ASP A 328 23.41 -1.99 -4.29
C ASP A 328 22.88 -1.26 -3.05
N TYR A 329 22.56 0.03 -3.16
CA TYR A 329 21.95 0.78 -2.07
C TYR A 329 20.65 0.11 -1.61
N TYR A 330 19.74 -0.20 -2.56
CA TYR A 330 18.46 -0.84 -2.26
C TYR A 330 18.63 -2.25 -1.70
N LYS A 331 19.55 -3.03 -2.28
CA LYS A 331 19.85 -4.41 -1.89
C LYS A 331 20.43 -4.54 -0.49
N ASN A 332 21.07 -3.51 0.04
CA ASN A 332 21.62 -3.50 1.40
C ASN A 332 20.54 -3.51 2.49
N TYR A 333 19.29 -3.21 2.15
CA TYR A 333 18.16 -3.37 3.05
C TYR A 333 17.51 -4.74 2.89
N GLY A 334 16.93 -5.24 3.99
CA GLY A 334 16.25 -6.53 4.02
C GLY A 334 17.18 -7.72 4.20
N THR A 335 16.60 -8.91 4.07
CA THR A 335 17.27 -10.20 4.34
C THR A 335 17.05 -11.20 3.21
N GLY A 336 17.94 -12.19 3.08
CA GLY A 336 17.79 -13.29 2.14
C GLY A 336 17.50 -12.83 0.70
N ARG A 337 16.37 -13.26 0.16
CA ARG A 337 15.84 -12.84 -1.14
C ARG A 337 14.83 -11.69 -1.04
N SER A 338 14.43 -11.31 0.16
CA SER A 338 13.51 -10.20 0.42
C SER A 338 14.30 -8.92 0.63
N ARG A 339 14.52 -8.16 -0.44
CA ARG A 339 15.37 -6.96 -0.46
C ARG A 339 14.56 -5.67 -0.44
N GLY A 340 15.19 -4.59 0.05
CA GLY A 340 14.57 -3.29 0.25
C GLY A 340 13.79 -3.23 1.56
N THR A 341 12.84 -2.32 1.59
CA THR A 341 11.92 -2.13 2.71
C THR A 341 10.53 -2.71 2.41
N LEU A 342 9.80 -2.99 3.47
CA LEU A 342 8.40 -3.41 3.44
C LEU A 342 7.56 -2.34 4.12
N PRO A 343 6.66 -1.65 3.41
CA PRO A 343 5.59 -0.88 4.03
C PRO A 343 4.58 -1.84 4.66
N VAL A 344 4.52 -1.84 5.99
CA VAL A 344 3.56 -2.60 6.79
C VAL A 344 2.41 -1.70 7.16
N GLN A 345 1.20 -2.20 7.04
CA GLN A 345 -0.03 -1.49 7.33
C GLN A 345 -0.71 -2.16 8.51
N LEU A 346 -0.69 -1.48 9.65
CA LEU A 346 -1.19 -2.00 10.90
C LEU A 346 -2.58 -1.47 11.20
N SER A 347 -3.55 -2.37 11.34
CA SER A 347 -4.97 -2.07 11.49
C SER A 347 -5.69 -3.05 12.41
N GLY A 348 -7.01 -2.90 12.58
CA GLY A 348 -7.84 -3.67 13.48
C GLY A 348 -7.82 -3.12 14.90
N ASN A 349 -7.88 -4.00 15.90
CA ASN A 349 -7.87 -3.61 17.31
C ASN A 349 -6.45 -3.36 17.79
N ILE A 350 -5.87 -2.22 17.43
CA ILE A 350 -4.49 -1.83 17.72
C ILE A 350 -4.41 -0.37 18.17
N LYS A 351 -3.56 -0.04 19.15
CA LYS A 351 -3.43 1.33 19.68
C LYS A 351 -2.85 2.30 18.67
N ARG A 352 -1.82 1.89 17.93
CA ARG A 352 -1.10 2.73 16.99
C ARG A 352 -1.21 2.15 15.58
N GLY A 353 -2.42 2.27 15.03
CA GLY A 353 -2.68 1.89 13.64
C GLY A 353 -2.08 2.89 12.66
N GLY A 354 -1.51 2.41 11.57
CA GLY A 354 -0.88 3.28 10.56
C GLY A 354 0.14 2.55 9.69
N LEU A 355 0.98 3.33 9.02
CA LEU A 355 2.03 2.84 8.14
C LEU A 355 3.37 2.77 8.87
N ILE A 356 4.03 1.63 8.75
CA ILE A 356 5.41 1.39 9.20
C ILE A 356 6.23 0.99 7.98
N GLU A 357 7.30 1.70 7.65
CA GLU A 357 8.24 1.24 6.64
C GLU A 357 9.56 0.82 7.27
N ILE A 358 9.90 -0.45 7.09
CA ILE A 358 11.03 -1.12 7.73
C ILE A 358 11.71 -2.07 6.73
N PRO A 359 13.01 -2.39 6.89
CA PRO A 359 13.64 -3.47 6.15
C PRO A 359 12.96 -4.81 6.46
N PHE A 360 12.93 -5.71 5.47
CA PHE A 360 12.50 -7.08 5.73
C PHE A 360 13.36 -7.74 6.83
N GLY A 361 12.72 -8.56 7.68
CA GLY A 361 13.40 -9.32 8.73
C GLY A 361 12.98 -9.00 10.16
N ILE A 362 12.22 -7.91 10.39
CA ILE A 362 11.58 -7.64 11.69
C ILE A 362 10.53 -8.72 11.99
N SER A 363 10.33 -9.05 13.26
CA SER A 363 9.31 -10.02 13.65
C SER A 363 7.90 -9.42 13.67
N LEU A 364 6.89 -10.28 13.46
CA LEU A 364 5.50 -9.89 13.59
C LEU A 364 5.18 -9.40 15.02
N ARG A 365 5.83 -9.99 16.04
CA ARG A 365 5.71 -9.58 17.44
C ARG A 365 6.15 -8.13 17.65
N GLU A 366 7.35 -7.76 17.18
CA GLU A 366 7.86 -6.39 17.28
C GLU A 366 6.94 -5.37 16.59
N ILE A 367 6.35 -5.74 15.44
CA ILE A 367 5.40 -4.87 14.73
C ILE A 367 4.15 -4.62 15.60
N VAL A 368 3.56 -5.66 16.19
CA VAL A 368 2.30 -5.54 16.92
C VAL A 368 2.49 -4.98 18.33
N GLU A 369 3.54 -5.43 19.04
CA GLU A 369 3.78 -5.03 20.43
C GLU A 369 4.56 -3.71 20.52
N ASP A 370 5.70 -3.56 19.84
CA ASP A 370 6.57 -2.39 19.97
C ASP A 370 6.08 -1.18 19.17
N PHE A 371 5.76 -1.39 17.87
CA PHE A 371 5.19 -0.33 17.05
C PHE A 371 3.72 -0.10 17.38
N GLY A 372 2.90 -1.15 17.31
CA GLY A 372 1.46 -1.08 17.52
C GLY A 372 1.03 -0.77 18.96
N GLY A 373 1.84 -1.15 19.95
CA GLY A 373 1.58 -0.90 21.37
C GLY A 373 0.47 -1.77 21.96
N GLY A 374 0.15 -2.89 21.33
CA GLY A 374 -0.92 -3.80 21.73
C GLY A 374 -2.32 -3.33 21.35
N THR A 375 -3.34 -4.01 21.82
CA THR A 375 -4.74 -3.76 21.45
C THR A 375 -5.23 -2.40 21.95
N PHE A 376 -6.11 -1.78 21.18
CA PHE A 376 -6.80 -0.54 21.58
C PHE A 376 -7.73 -0.76 22.78
N SER A 377 -8.40 -1.90 22.85
CA SER A 377 -9.27 -2.29 23.95
C SER A 377 -8.53 -2.52 25.28
N GLY A 378 -7.21 -2.80 25.21
CA GLY A 378 -6.43 -3.25 26.37
C GLY A 378 -6.55 -4.75 26.67
N ASN A 379 -7.41 -5.47 25.97
CA ASN A 379 -7.55 -6.91 26.06
C ASN A 379 -6.38 -7.65 25.39
N PRO A 380 -6.10 -8.91 25.72
CA PRO A 380 -5.08 -9.70 25.03
C PRO A 380 -5.33 -9.80 23.50
N VAL A 381 -4.27 -9.82 22.72
CA VAL A 381 -4.35 -10.17 21.29
C VAL A 381 -4.74 -11.65 21.18
N LYS A 382 -5.86 -11.95 20.50
CA LYS A 382 -6.30 -13.32 20.18
C LYS A 382 -5.69 -13.80 18.87
N ALA A 383 -5.81 -12.99 17.82
CA ALA A 383 -5.38 -13.38 16.48
C ALA A 383 -4.71 -12.23 15.74
N ILE A 384 -3.80 -12.56 14.83
CA ILE A 384 -3.21 -11.63 13.88
C ILE A 384 -3.39 -12.23 12.48
N GLN A 385 -4.09 -11.53 11.60
CA GLN A 385 -4.21 -11.90 10.19
C GLN A 385 -3.16 -11.14 9.38
N VAL A 386 -2.42 -11.85 8.52
CA VAL A 386 -1.38 -11.27 7.65
C VAL A 386 -1.66 -11.65 6.21
N GLY A 387 -1.61 -10.66 5.31
CA GLY A 387 -1.81 -10.89 3.88
C GLY A 387 -3.20 -10.58 3.34
N GLY A 388 -3.94 -9.71 4.02
CA GLY A 388 -5.28 -9.28 3.61
C GLY A 388 -6.39 -10.28 3.95
N PRO A 389 -7.60 -10.17 3.35
CA PRO A 389 -8.77 -10.97 3.71
C PRO A 389 -8.61 -12.47 3.38
N LEU A 390 -7.66 -12.80 2.51
CA LEU A 390 -7.31 -14.17 2.13
C LEU A 390 -6.05 -14.69 2.84
N GLY A 391 -5.49 -13.91 3.76
CA GLY A 391 -4.32 -14.27 4.56
C GLY A 391 -4.68 -15.16 5.74
N ALA A 392 -3.74 -16.02 6.16
CA ALA A 392 -3.91 -16.89 7.32
C ALA A 392 -3.86 -16.11 8.64
N PHE A 393 -4.50 -16.64 9.67
CA PHE A 393 -4.25 -16.26 11.06
C PHE A 393 -2.95 -16.92 11.52
N VAL A 394 -2.06 -16.12 12.11
CA VAL A 394 -0.73 -16.59 12.54
C VAL A 394 -0.80 -17.01 14.01
N ASP A 395 -0.43 -18.27 14.27
CA ASP A 395 -0.31 -18.82 15.61
C ASP A 395 0.64 -17.97 16.47
N ARG A 396 0.27 -17.78 17.75
CA ARG A 396 1.05 -16.97 18.70
C ARG A 396 2.51 -17.44 18.85
N ASP A 397 2.74 -18.73 18.78
CA ASP A 397 4.07 -19.32 18.88
C ASP A 397 4.96 -18.99 17.65
N LYS A 398 4.34 -18.52 16.57
CA LYS A 398 5.00 -18.13 15.32
C LYS A 398 5.14 -16.61 15.13
N TRP A 399 4.78 -15.79 16.14
CA TRP A 399 4.89 -14.33 16.02
C TRP A 399 6.33 -13.81 15.96
N ASP A 400 7.30 -14.60 16.36
CA ASP A 400 8.73 -14.28 16.21
C ASP A 400 9.27 -14.58 14.80
N THR A 401 8.41 -15.07 13.87
CA THR A 401 8.77 -15.27 12.46
C THR A 401 9.13 -13.92 11.85
N PRO A 402 10.30 -13.80 11.21
CA PRO A 402 10.68 -12.56 10.53
C PRO A 402 9.77 -12.29 9.33
N MET A 403 9.41 -11.03 9.13
CA MET A 403 8.68 -10.57 7.93
C MET A 403 9.58 -10.73 6.72
N ASP A 404 9.52 -11.93 6.13
CA ASP A 404 10.28 -12.40 4.97
C ASP A 404 9.38 -13.36 4.18
N TYR A 405 9.38 -13.28 2.85
CA TYR A 405 8.45 -14.06 2.03
C TYR A 405 8.64 -15.57 2.20
N GLU A 406 9.88 -16.02 2.29
CA GLU A 406 10.21 -17.43 2.45
C GLU A 406 9.90 -17.92 3.87
N ALA A 407 10.17 -17.10 4.88
CA ALA A 407 9.87 -17.45 6.28
C ALA A 407 8.36 -17.58 6.53
N PHE A 408 7.55 -16.65 5.98
CA PHE A 408 6.10 -16.75 6.09
C PHE A 408 5.52 -17.94 5.31
N SER A 409 6.05 -18.22 4.12
CA SER A 409 5.66 -19.41 3.36
C SER A 409 5.93 -20.70 4.12
N ALA A 410 7.05 -20.78 4.87
CA ALA A 410 7.42 -21.95 5.67
C ALA A 410 6.45 -22.23 6.85
N ILE A 411 5.67 -21.24 7.27
CA ILE A 411 4.63 -21.39 8.31
C ILE A 411 3.22 -21.42 7.74
N ASN A 412 3.05 -21.74 6.46
CA ASN A 412 1.79 -21.76 5.74
C ASN A 412 1.03 -20.41 5.80
N SER A 413 1.77 -19.32 5.75
CA SER A 413 1.24 -17.97 5.75
C SER A 413 1.88 -17.14 4.63
N MET A 414 1.45 -15.90 4.49
CA MET A 414 1.99 -14.99 3.47
C MET A 414 2.00 -13.55 3.98
N ILE A 415 2.96 -12.77 3.52
CA ILE A 415 3.00 -11.33 3.83
C ILE A 415 1.93 -10.56 3.06
N GLY A 416 1.58 -11.03 1.85
CA GLY A 416 0.66 -10.33 0.98
C GLY A 416 1.18 -8.95 0.60
N HIS A 417 0.30 -7.95 0.65
CA HIS A 417 0.60 -6.54 0.43
C HIS A 417 1.11 -5.81 1.69
N GLY A 418 1.43 -6.54 2.77
CA GLY A 418 1.91 -5.97 4.04
C GLY A 418 0.80 -5.53 4.99
N GLY A 419 -0.45 -5.88 4.72
CA GLY A 419 -1.58 -5.64 5.63
C GLY A 419 -1.56 -6.60 6.81
N ILE A 420 -1.63 -6.04 8.02
CA ILE A 420 -1.71 -6.77 9.29
C ILE A 420 -2.95 -6.29 10.03
N VAL A 421 -3.86 -7.22 10.33
CA VAL A 421 -5.08 -6.95 11.09
C VAL A 421 -5.01 -7.67 12.43
N VAL A 422 -5.15 -6.90 13.51
CA VAL A 422 -5.07 -7.40 14.90
C VAL A 422 -6.47 -7.54 15.48
N PHE A 423 -6.73 -8.68 16.11
CA PHE A 423 -7.98 -8.99 16.80
C PHE A 423 -7.71 -9.25 18.29
N ASP A 424 -8.59 -8.76 19.16
CA ASP A 424 -8.53 -9.06 20.59
C ASP A 424 -9.33 -10.33 20.94
N ASP A 425 -9.39 -10.65 22.24
CA ASP A 425 -10.04 -11.87 22.75
C ASP A 425 -11.58 -11.86 22.68
N GLN A 426 -12.19 -10.73 22.29
CA GLN A 426 -13.64 -10.62 22.16
C GLN A 426 -14.17 -11.11 20.80
N ILE A 427 -13.27 -11.31 19.83
CA ILE A 427 -13.69 -11.74 18.49
C ILE A 427 -13.97 -13.23 18.45
N ASN A 428 -15.01 -13.63 17.71
CA ASN A 428 -15.27 -15.02 17.36
C ASN A 428 -14.59 -15.36 16.03
N MET A 429 -13.69 -16.35 16.03
CA MET A 429 -12.92 -16.72 14.83
C MET A 429 -13.73 -17.53 13.82
N PHE A 430 -14.83 -18.15 14.25
CA PHE A 430 -15.81 -18.72 13.31
C PHE A 430 -16.39 -17.64 12.38
N ASP A 431 -16.76 -16.48 12.93
CA ASP A 431 -17.29 -15.38 12.13
C ASP A 431 -16.26 -14.85 11.14
N GLN A 432 -14.97 -14.89 11.48
CA GLN A 432 -13.89 -14.48 10.57
C GLN A 432 -13.69 -15.50 9.43
N ALA A 433 -13.76 -16.80 9.73
CA ALA A 433 -13.72 -17.84 8.70
C ALA A 433 -14.93 -17.76 7.76
N ARG A 434 -16.11 -17.51 8.32
CA ARG A 434 -17.34 -17.31 7.56
C ARG A 434 -17.24 -16.08 6.66
N PHE A 435 -16.73 -14.96 7.20
CA PHE A 435 -16.50 -13.73 6.43
C PHE A 435 -15.57 -13.97 5.23
N ALA A 436 -14.46 -14.70 5.42
CA ALA A 436 -13.54 -15.00 4.34
C ALA A 436 -14.20 -15.80 3.20
N MET A 437 -15.04 -16.77 3.55
CA MET A 437 -15.77 -17.58 2.56
C MET A 437 -16.85 -16.76 1.85
N GLU A 438 -17.59 -15.92 2.58
CA GLU A 438 -18.60 -15.01 2.04
C GLU A 438 -17.98 -13.96 1.11
N PHE A 439 -16.86 -13.37 1.51
CA PHE A 439 -16.09 -12.46 0.68
C PHE A 439 -15.70 -13.10 -0.66
N CYS A 440 -15.17 -14.32 -0.63
CA CYS A 440 -14.85 -15.03 -1.87
C CYS A 440 -16.09 -15.35 -2.72
N ALA A 441 -17.22 -15.72 -2.09
CA ALA A 441 -18.46 -16.00 -2.81
C ALA A 441 -18.99 -14.76 -3.57
N ILE A 442 -18.86 -13.58 -2.95
CA ILE A 442 -19.29 -12.29 -3.54
C ILE A 442 -18.32 -11.82 -4.63
N GLU A 443 -17.01 -11.86 -4.36
CA GLU A 443 -15.96 -11.27 -5.21
C GLU A 443 -15.44 -12.22 -6.31
N SER A 444 -15.83 -13.48 -6.31
CA SER A 444 -15.42 -14.44 -7.35
C SER A 444 -15.83 -13.98 -8.74
N CYS A 445 -14.90 -13.95 -9.69
CA CYS A 445 -15.25 -13.68 -11.10
C CYS A 445 -16.21 -14.72 -11.71
N GLY A 446 -16.36 -15.89 -11.06
CA GLY A 446 -17.24 -16.98 -11.47
C GLY A 446 -16.71 -17.85 -12.61
N LYS A 447 -15.45 -17.69 -13.05
CA LYS A 447 -14.91 -18.43 -14.20
C LYS A 447 -14.65 -19.90 -13.89
N CYS A 448 -13.91 -20.21 -12.83
CA CYS A 448 -13.58 -21.59 -12.50
C CYS A 448 -14.55 -22.19 -11.48
N THR A 449 -14.86 -23.47 -11.63
CA THR A 449 -15.82 -24.18 -10.76
C THR A 449 -15.37 -24.29 -9.31
N PRO A 450 -14.09 -24.61 -8.99
CA PRO A 450 -13.66 -24.73 -7.60
C PRO A 450 -13.90 -23.47 -6.77
N CYS A 451 -13.56 -22.30 -7.28
CA CYS A 451 -13.81 -21.03 -6.62
C CYS A 451 -15.31 -20.68 -6.58
N ARG A 452 -15.98 -20.67 -7.73
CA ARG A 452 -17.40 -20.25 -7.82
C ARG A 452 -18.33 -21.09 -6.96
N ILE A 453 -18.20 -22.42 -7.04
CA ILE A 453 -19.06 -23.35 -6.31
C ILE A 453 -18.52 -23.60 -4.92
N GLY A 454 -17.19 -23.76 -4.76
CA GLY A 454 -16.56 -24.03 -3.47
C GLY A 454 -16.81 -22.94 -2.44
N ALA A 455 -16.69 -21.67 -2.81
CA ALA A 455 -16.95 -20.56 -1.90
C ALA A 455 -18.43 -20.54 -1.44
N THR A 456 -19.37 -20.72 -2.39
CA THR A 456 -20.80 -20.75 -2.05
C THR A 456 -21.15 -21.94 -1.16
N ARG A 457 -20.65 -23.14 -1.47
CA ARG A 457 -20.89 -24.35 -0.67
C ARG A 457 -20.18 -24.28 0.67
N GLY A 458 -18.96 -23.74 0.73
CA GLY A 458 -18.25 -23.52 1.99
C GLY A 458 -19.01 -22.61 2.94
N LEU A 459 -19.61 -21.53 2.41
CA LEU A 459 -20.47 -20.65 3.20
C LEU A 459 -21.70 -21.38 3.75
N GLU A 460 -22.39 -22.16 2.91
CA GLU A 460 -23.55 -22.97 3.36
C GLU A 460 -23.17 -24.02 4.41
N VAL A 461 -21.97 -24.61 4.32
CA VAL A 461 -21.45 -25.56 5.31
C VAL A 461 -21.18 -24.85 6.62
N LEU A 462 -20.54 -23.67 6.60
CA LEU A 462 -20.34 -22.85 7.80
C LEU A 462 -21.69 -22.45 8.43
N ASP A 463 -22.71 -22.10 7.65
CA ASP A 463 -24.06 -21.80 8.18
C ASP A 463 -24.71 -23.01 8.87
N LYS A 464 -24.45 -24.25 8.41
CA LYS A 464 -24.90 -25.47 9.12
C LYS A 464 -24.16 -25.68 10.44
N ILE A 465 -22.82 -25.46 10.46
CA ILE A 465 -22.01 -25.54 11.67
C ILE A 465 -22.53 -24.52 12.70
N SER A 466 -22.76 -23.27 12.29
CA SER A 466 -23.35 -22.24 13.16
C SER A 466 -24.70 -22.66 13.76
N SER A 467 -25.50 -23.38 12.99
CA SER A 467 -26.80 -23.90 13.42
C SER A 467 -26.70 -25.19 14.25
N LYS A 468 -25.46 -25.58 14.64
CA LYS A 468 -25.18 -26.82 15.43
C LYS A 468 -25.69 -28.11 14.76
N LYS A 469 -25.70 -28.13 13.42
CA LYS A 469 -26.18 -29.25 12.62
C LYS A 469 -25.02 -30.08 12.10
N ASP A 470 -24.95 -31.35 12.52
CA ASP A 470 -23.97 -32.34 12.08
C ASP A 470 -22.54 -31.73 12.01
N VAL A 471 -22.09 -31.09 13.10
CA VAL A 471 -20.89 -30.24 13.16
C VAL A 471 -19.64 -30.98 12.69
N GLU A 472 -19.42 -32.23 13.20
CA GLU A 472 -18.21 -33.00 12.83
C GLU A 472 -18.17 -33.34 11.34
N ASP A 473 -19.30 -33.82 10.78
CA ASP A 473 -19.37 -34.14 9.34
C ASP A 473 -19.21 -32.90 8.46
N ASN A 474 -19.77 -31.75 8.89
CA ASN A 474 -19.66 -30.51 8.17
C ASN A 474 -18.25 -29.90 8.27
N LEU A 475 -17.50 -30.11 9.36
CA LEU A 475 -16.08 -29.71 9.44
C LEU A 475 -15.22 -30.51 8.46
N ILE A 476 -15.45 -31.83 8.34
CA ILE A 476 -14.77 -32.69 7.34
C ILE A 476 -15.08 -32.19 5.92
N LEU A 477 -16.36 -31.95 5.62
CA LEU A 477 -16.78 -31.45 4.31
C LEU A 477 -16.18 -30.06 4.00
N LEU A 478 -16.06 -29.18 5.00
CA LEU A 478 -15.43 -27.88 4.84
C LEU A 478 -13.96 -28.00 4.46
N GLU A 479 -13.22 -28.93 5.09
CA GLU A 479 -11.83 -29.22 4.78
C GLU A 479 -11.67 -29.72 3.33
N GLU A 480 -12.49 -30.68 2.90
CA GLU A 480 -12.48 -31.21 1.52
C GLU A 480 -12.78 -30.13 0.47
N LEU A 481 -13.73 -29.22 0.76
CA LEU A 481 -14.02 -28.07 -0.08
C LEU A 481 -12.85 -27.10 -0.14
N CYS A 482 -12.21 -26.80 0.99
CA CYS A 482 -11.03 -25.97 1.06
C CYS A 482 -9.86 -26.57 0.25
N ASP A 483 -9.60 -27.86 0.36
CA ASP A 483 -8.56 -28.55 -0.40
C ASP A 483 -8.84 -28.50 -1.92
N THR A 484 -10.10 -28.70 -2.30
CA THR A 484 -10.50 -28.57 -3.71
C THR A 484 -10.28 -27.15 -4.23
N MET A 485 -10.65 -26.12 -3.44
CA MET A 485 -10.44 -24.73 -3.83
C MET A 485 -8.97 -24.38 -3.95
N GLU A 486 -8.16 -24.76 -2.97
CA GLU A 486 -6.73 -24.49 -2.92
C GLU A 486 -5.97 -25.04 -4.12
N HIS A 487 -6.22 -26.32 -4.47
CA HIS A 487 -5.43 -27.03 -5.47
C HIS A 487 -6.00 -26.94 -6.91
N SER A 488 -7.25 -26.50 -7.08
CA SER A 488 -7.92 -26.53 -8.38
C SER A 488 -8.43 -25.19 -8.87
N SER A 489 -8.30 -24.10 -8.08
CA SER A 489 -8.71 -22.76 -8.53
C SER A 489 -7.73 -22.18 -9.53
N LEU A 490 -8.25 -21.40 -10.49
CA LEU A 490 -7.48 -20.81 -11.58
C LEU A 490 -6.55 -19.67 -11.13
N CYS A 491 -6.88 -18.99 -10.05
CA CYS A 491 -6.10 -17.86 -9.51
C CYS A 491 -6.08 -17.87 -7.98
N ALA A 492 -5.28 -16.96 -7.42
CA ALA A 492 -5.11 -16.80 -5.98
C ALA A 492 -6.42 -16.54 -5.23
N MET A 493 -7.43 -15.89 -5.83
CA MET A 493 -8.71 -15.62 -5.18
C MET A 493 -9.32 -16.91 -4.58
N GLY A 494 -9.55 -17.91 -5.40
CA GLY A 494 -10.09 -19.18 -4.91
C GLY A 494 -9.05 -20.05 -4.21
N GLY A 495 -7.78 -20.00 -4.66
CA GLY A 495 -6.72 -20.83 -4.09
C GLY A 495 -6.27 -20.41 -2.69
N MET A 496 -6.55 -19.16 -2.30
CA MET A 496 -6.11 -18.64 -0.99
C MET A 496 -7.27 -18.44 0.00
N THR A 497 -8.52 -18.41 -0.45
CA THR A 497 -9.69 -18.37 0.45
C THR A 497 -9.65 -19.43 1.55
N PRO A 498 -9.13 -20.66 1.31
CA PRO A 498 -8.95 -21.67 2.35
C PRO A 498 -8.04 -21.27 3.51
N PHE A 499 -7.06 -20.38 3.33
CA PHE A 499 -6.06 -20.08 4.35
C PHE A 499 -6.65 -19.49 5.64
N PRO A 500 -7.44 -18.40 5.61
CA PRO A 500 -8.10 -17.91 6.82
C PRO A 500 -9.08 -18.91 7.41
N VAL A 501 -9.76 -19.71 6.60
CA VAL A 501 -10.72 -20.71 7.08
C VAL A 501 -10.02 -21.85 7.81
N LYS A 502 -9.02 -22.47 7.17
CA LYS A 502 -8.25 -23.59 7.76
C LYS A 502 -7.53 -23.15 9.04
N SER A 503 -6.85 -21.99 9.00
CA SER A 503 -6.13 -21.48 10.18
C SER A 503 -7.07 -21.12 11.34
N ALA A 504 -8.27 -20.61 11.06
CA ALA A 504 -9.27 -20.38 12.12
C ALA A 504 -9.77 -21.69 12.75
N VAL A 505 -10.10 -22.69 11.93
CA VAL A 505 -10.53 -24.01 12.41
C VAL A 505 -9.42 -24.70 13.22
N GLU A 506 -8.18 -24.63 12.76
CA GLU A 506 -7.04 -25.28 13.42
C GLU A 506 -6.69 -24.65 14.77
N LEU A 507 -6.62 -23.30 14.81
CA LEU A 507 -6.12 -22.56 15.98
C LEU A 507 -7.20 -22.24 17.02
N TYR A 508 -8.48 -22.21 16.65
CA TYR A 508 -9.58 -21.73 17.49
C TYR A 508 -10.78 -22.69 17.45
N LYS A 509 -10.51 -23.98 17.66
CA LYS A 509 -11.54 -25.06 17.60
C LYS A 509 -12.76 -24.81 18.48
N GLU A 510 -12.55 -24.15 19.61
CA GLU A 510 -13.61 -23.79 20.55
C GLU A 510 -14.67 -22.86 19.96
N ASP A 511 -14.30 -22.02 18.99
CA ASP A 511 -15.24 -21.12 18.33
C ASP A 511 -16.14 -21.85 17.30
N PHE A 512 -15.82 -23.12 16.94
CA PHE A 512 -16.53 -23.94 15.95
C PHE A 512 -17.40 -25.05 16.56
N THR A 513 -17.45 -25.20 17.89
CA THR A 513 -18.15 -26.27 18.59
C THR A 513 -19.43 -25.86 19.33
#